data_a2794dd195c0576f95e9540cb3303e2f
#
_entry.id   a2794dd195c0576f95e9540cb3303e2f
#
_cell.length_a   1.000
_cell.length_b   1.000
_cell.length_c   1.000
_cell.angle_alpha   90.00
_cell.angle_beta   90.00
_cell.angle_gamma   90.00
#
_symmetry.space_group_name_H-M   'P 1'
#
loop_
_entity.id
_entity.type
_entity.pdbx_description
1 polymer ?
#
loop_
_entity_poly.entity_id
_entity_poly.type
_entity_poly.pdbx_seq_one_letter_code
_entity_poly.pdbx_strand_id
1 'polypeptide(L)'
;MVPRPDLRELKQTVLRAPKDRTLRFREDGTFHIGVFEDLHFAEDDEKDNKSKKVMSTILSKEDIDFVVINGDLVSGERTQKADSKKYIDSVVSPLVEKGYSWASTYGNHDSEVNLNPEDDMLEEENKYTNSLTQSMISGDKAGITNYYLPVFSHGQTNTSTPTLLLWFFDSKGGHYYQKQGETGPAVKRPSWIDDSVVEWFTKTNSELNKKYGKAIPSLAFYHIPAHAMLEHQQTKGINPHLNPGVNLERVNPQGTGEWTYDGQDVKFMDALLHTEGLIAGFSGHDHQNDWCFKWNGSLVDHDLTGNGINMCYGRHTGYGGYGNLARGGRQILLHEDNLANDTETWIRLEDGSAQAHVTLNTTYGQDTYPAVTNGAGKPDSLPCSWLWVPLMMFSRWKM
;
A
#
# COMPACT_ATOMS: atom_id res chain seq x y z
N MET A 1 -55.41 -6.37 5.01
CA MET A 1 -54.39 -6.69 6.02
C MET A 1 -53.35 -7.56 5.35
N VAL A 2 -52.19 -7.01 5.07
CA VAL A 2 -51.06 -7.74 4.53
C VAL A 2 -50.20 -8.16 5.74
N PRO A 3 -49.84 -9.44 5.89
CA PRO A 3 -49.02 -9.87 7.01
C PRO A 3 -47.59 -9.29 6.87
N ARG A 4 -47.07 -8.75 7.97
CA ARG A 4 -45.67 -8.34 8.07
C ARG A 4 -44.81 -9.60 8.06
N PRO A 5 -43.66 -9.60 7.34
CA PRO A 5 -42.71 -10.71 7.42
C PRO A 5 -42.05 -10.73 8.81
N ASP A 6 -41.94 -11.94 9.35
CA ASP A 6 -41.31 -12.23 10.66
C ASP A 6 -39.79 -12.05 10.55
N LEU A 7 -39.26 -11.08 11.27
CA LEU A 7 -37.81 -10.71 11.31
C LEU A 7 -36.95 -11.70 12.16
N ARG A 8 -37.35 -12.95 12.31
CA ARG A 8 -36.68 -13.94 13.17
C ARG A 8 -35.80 -14.97 12.45
N GLU A 9 -35.57 -14.83 11.14
CA GLU A 9 -34.54 -15.64 10.47
C GLU A 9 -33.30 -14.78 10.09
N LEU A 10 -32.72 -14.12 11.10
CA LEU A 10 -31.28 -13.79 11.04
C LEU A 10 -30.54 -15.11 11.22
N LYS A 11 -30.04 -15.66 10.12
CA LYS A 11 -29.09 -16.75 10.13
C LYS A 11 -28.00 -16.38 11.13
N GLN A 12 -27.92 -17.12 12.24
CA GLN A 12 -26.76 -17.13 13.08
C GLN A 12 -25.58 -17.50 12.19
N THR A 13 -24.82 -16.50 11.76
CA THR A 13 -23.47 -16.72 11.24
C THR A 13 -22.73 -17.39 12.39
N VAL A 14 -22.44 -18.66 12.25
CA VAL A 14 -21.62 -19.40 13.19
C VAL A 14 -20.30 -18.65 13.29
N LEU A 15 -20.13 -17.88 14.38
CA LEU A 15 -18.86 -17.30 14.75
C LEU A 15 -17.88 -18.49 14.85
N ARG A 16 -17.07 -18.70 13.81
CA ARG A 16 -15.95 -19.61 13.87
C ARG A 16 -15.14 -19.18 15.08
N ALA A 17 -14.74 -20.17 15.90
CA ALA A 17 -13.80 -19.95 16.99
C ALA A 17 -12.63 -19.09 16.50
N PRO A 18 -12.08 -18.19 17.36
CA PRO A 18 -11.00 -17.29 16.93
C PRO A 18 -9.94 -18.14 16.25
N LYS A 19 -9.77 -17.95 14.93
CA LYS A 19 -8.66 -18.54 14.19
C LYS A 19 -7.39 -18.12 14.91
N ASP A 20 -6.49 -19.05 15.14
CA ASP A 20 -5.13 -18.73 15.55
C ASP A 20 -4.62 -17.61 14.61
N ARG A 21 -4.36 -16.43 15.16
CA ARG A 21 -3.95 -15.24 14.39
C ARG A 21 -2.50 -15.31 13.89
N THR A 22 -1.84 -16.43 14.11
CA THR A 22 -0.46 -16.63 13.71
C THR A 22 -0.40 -16.88 12.20
N LEU A 23 0.32 -16.02 11.48
CA LEU A 23 0.59 -16.22 10.07
C LEU A 23 1.58 -17.37 9.88
N ARG A 24 1.32 -18.23 8.89
CA ARG A 24 2.15 -19.41 8.60
C ARG A 24 2.23 -19.68 7.11
N PHE A 25 3.38 -20.18 6.70
CA PHE A 25 3.51 -20.84 5.41
C PHE A 25 2.58 -22.05 5.36
N ARG A 26 2.14 -22.40 4.16
CA ARG A 26 1.36 -23.61 3.88
C ARG A 26 2.24 -24.87 4.05
N GLU A 27 1.62 -26.01 4.03
CA GLU A 27 2.33 -27.31 4.07
C GLU A 27 3.28 -27.49 2.88
N ASP A 28 2.95 -26.91 1.73
CA ASP A 28 3.80 -26.93 0.53
C ASP A 28 4.94 -25.89 0.55
N GLY A 29 5.10 -25.16 1.65
CA GLY A 29 6.15 -24.14 1.82
C GLY A 29 5.84 -22.80 1.16
N THR A 30 4.62 -22.55 0.69
CA THR A 30 4.24 -21.28 0.08
C THR A 30 3.54 -20.34 1.05
N PHE A 31 3.63 -19.03 0.82
CA PHE A 31 2.84 -17.99 1.50
C PHE A 31 2.50 -16.88 0.50
N HIS A 32 1.21 -16.69 0.25
CA HIS A 32 0.72 -15.77 -0.77
C HIS A 32 0.09 -14.53 -0.13
N ILE A 33 0.63 -13.35 -0.44
CA ILE A 33 0.14 -12.06 0.01
C ILE A 33 -0.55 -11.35 -1.16
N GLY A 34 -1.81 -10.93 -0.96
CA GLY A 34 -2.49 -9.99 -1.87
C GLY A 34 -2.38 -8.57 -1.31
N VAL A 35 -1.94 -7.61 -2.12
CA VAL A 35 -1.81 -6.20 -1.73
C VAL A 35 -2.86 -5.38 -2.46
N PHE A 36 -3.70 -4.68 -1.71
CA PHE A 36 -4.62 -3.66 -2.16
C PHE A 36 -4.14 -2.30 -1.67
N GLU A 37 -4.30 -1.26 -2.47
CA GLU A 37 -3.89 0.11 -2.11
C GLU A 37 -4.68 1.15 -2.88
N ASP A 38 -4.62 2.39 -2.41
CA ASP A 38 -5.27 3.52 -3.07
C ASP A 38 -6.77 3.24 -3.32
N LEU A 39 -7.47 2.84 -2.28
CA LEU A 39 -8.88 2.44 -2.36
C LEU A 39 -9.83 3.64 -2.43
N HIS A 40 -9.51 4.73 -1.73
CA HIS A 40 -10.21 6.01 -1.74
C HIS A 40 -11.72 5.90 -1.58
N PHE A 41 -12.16 5.16 -0.57
CA PHE A 41 -13.58 5.11 -0.20
C PHE A 41 -14.07 6.47 0.31
N ALA A 42 -15.34 6.72 0.30
CA ALA A 42 -16.05 7.94 0.68
C ALA A 42 -16.20 9.01 -0.40
N GLU A 43 -15.62 8.85 -1.58
CA GLU A 43 -15.82 9.81 -2.66
C GLU A 43 -17.20 9.69 -3.31
N ASP A 44 -17.64 8.46 -3.55
CA ASP A 44 -18.89 8.14 -4.24
C ASP A 44 -19.29 6.68 -4.01
N ASP A 45 -20.54 6.42 -3.63
CA ASP A 45 -21.03 5.06 -3.32
C ASP A 45 -20.91 4.09 -4.51
N GLU A 46 -21.03 4.56 -5.76
CA GLU A 46 -20.88 3.70 -6.95
C GLU A 46 -19.40 3.30 -7.12
N LYS A 47 -18.46 4.24 -6.90
CA LYS A 47 -17.02 3.97 -6.90
C LYS A 47 -16.66 2.97 -5.80
N ASP A 48 -17.17 3.16 -4.58
CA ASP A 48 -16.92 2.27 -3.45
C ASP A 48 -17.40 0.85 -3.76
N ASN A 49 -18.59 0.71 -4.36
CA ASN A 49 -19.11 -0.60 -4.77
C ASN A 49 -18.29 -1.25 -5.90
N LYS A 50 -17.76 -0.47 -6.84
CA LYS A 50 -16.86 -0.96 -7.87
C LYS A 50 -15.54 -1.43 -7.24
N SER A 51 -14.97 -0.68 -6.30
CA SER A 51 -13.76 -1.04 -5.57
C SER A 51 -13.91 -2.36 -4.81
N LYS A 52 -15.01 -2.56 -4.10
CA LYS A 52 -15.36 -3.85 -3.48
C LYS A 52 -15.44 -5.00 -4.49
N LYS A 53 -15.95 -4.74 -5.69
CA LYS A 53 -16.01 -5.75 -6.75
C LYS A 53 -14.63 -6.11 -7.26
N VAL A 54 -13.72 -5.12 -7.43
CA VAL A 54 -12.31 -5.38 -7.80
C VAL A 54 -11.66 -6.29 -6.77
N MET A 55 -11.71 -5.92 -5.49
CA MET A 55 -11.18 -6.74 -4.40
C MET A 55 -11.76 -8.16 -4.43
N SER A 56 -13.08 -8.28 -4.53
CA SER A 56 -13.77 -9.59 -4.55
C SER A 56 -13.37 -10.43 -5.77
N THR A 57 -13.13 -9.82 -6.92
CA THR A 57 -12.66 -10.50 -8.13
C THR A 57 -11.25 -11.07 -7.90
N ILE A 58 -10.32 -10.26 -7.42
CA ILE A 58 -8.93 -10.67 -7.16
C ILE A 58 -8.92 -11.79 -6.11
N LEU A 59 -9.61 -11.62 -4.98
CA LEU A 59 -9.75 -12.63 -3.92
C LEU A 59 -10.41 -13.94 -4.38
N SER A 60 -11.09 -13.95 -5.53
CA SER A 60 -11.68 -15.16 -6.10
C SER A 60 -10.77 -15.84 -7.13
N LYS A 61 -9.75 -15.15 -7.62
CA LYS A 61 -8.82 -15.63 -8.65
C LYS A 61 -7.49 -16.07 -8.09
N GLU A 62 -7.13 -15.58 -6.91
CA GLU A 62 -5.88 -15.86 -6.24
C GLU A 62 -6.13 -16.64 -4.95
N ASP A 63 -5.25 -17.57 -4.68
CA ASP A 63 -5.27 -18.35 -3.43
C ASP A 63 -4.42 -17.62 -2.37
N ILE A 64 -4.96 -16.55 -1.82
CA ILE A 64 -4.28 -15.64 -0.90
C ILE A 64 -4.34 -16.18 0.53
N ASP A 65 -3.22 -16.13 1.27
CA ASP A 65 -3.14 -16.45 2.69
C ASP A 65 -3.37 -15.23 3.57
N PHE A 66 -2.91 -14.07 3.09
CA PHE A 66 -2.90 -12.83 3.85
C PHE A 66 -3.08 -11.62 2.95
N VAL A 67 -3.81 -10.62 3.43
CA VAL A 67 -4.03 -9.37 2.68
C VAL A 67 -3.31 -8.22 3.36
N VAL A 68 -2.62 -7.41 2.57
CA VAL A 68 -2.09 -6.11 2.97
C VAL A 68 -2.93 -5.01 2.33
N ILE A 69 -3.39 -4.03 3.11
CA ILE A 69 -3.98 -2.80 2.61
C ILE A 69 -2.93 -1.69 2.79
N ASN A 70 -2.35 -1.25 1.68
CA ASN A 70 -1.13 -0.45 1.68
C ASN A 70 -1.38 1.06 1.54
N GLY A 71 -2.33 1.58 2.30
CA GLY A 71 -2.61 3.01 2.42
C GLY A 71 -3.69 3.54 1.48
N ASP A 72 -4.13 4.75 1.80
CA ASP A 72 -5.23 5.47 1.16
C ASP A 72 -6.51 4.62 1.06
N LEU A 73 -6.90 4.07 2.23
CA LEU A 73 -8.12 3.28 2.38
C LEU A 73 -9.35 4.16 2.13
N VAL A 74 -9.31 5.37 2.67
CA VAL A 74 -10.44 6.33 2.68
C VAL A 74 -9.95 7.71 2.24
N SER A 75 -10.71 8.38 1.38
CA SER A 75 -10.53 9.83 1.11
C SER A 75 -11.07 10.63 2.29
N GLY A 76 -10.24 10.83 3.32
CA GLY A 76 -10.64 11.45 4.58
C GLY A 76 -11.20 12.85 4.42
N GLU A 77 -10.76 13.61 3.39
CA GLU A 77 -11.30 14.92 3.04
C GLU A 77 -12.76 14.88 2.54
N ARG A 78 -13.25 13.70 2.17
CA ARG A 78 -14.64 13.46 1.75
C ARG A 78 -15.54 12.97 2.90
N THR A 79 -14.96 12.63 4.04
CA THR A 79 -15.72 12.13 5.19
C THR A 79 -16.29 13.27 6.04
N GLN A 80 -17.26 12.91 6.87
CA GLN A 80 -17.72 13.74 7.98
C GLN A 80 -17.30 13.05 9.29
N LYS A 81 -16.90 13.84 10.27
CA LYS A 81 -16.48 13.33 11.59
C LYS A 81 -17.45 12.32 12.21
N ALA A 82 -18.76 12.46 11.95
CA ALA A 82 -19.80 11.62 12.54
C ALA A 82 -19.94 10.25 11.86
N ASP A 83 -19.37 10.06 10.66
CA ASP A 83 -19.63 8.88 9.85
C ASP A 83 -18.37 8.28 9.19
N SER A 84 -17.18 8.77 9.52
CA SER A 84 -15.91 8.30 8.97
C SER A 84 -15.73 6.79 9.12
N LYS A 85 -16.06 6.24 10.28
CA LYS A 85 -15.88 4.80 10.61
C LYS A 85 -16.62 3.84 9.67
N LYS A 86 -17.79 4.23 9.14
CA LYS A 86 -18.56 3.37 8.21
C LYS A 86 -17.80 3.02 6.92
N TYR A 87 -16.88 3.89 6.49
CA TYR A 87 -16.09 3.64 5.29
C TYR A 87 -15.02 2.58 5.51
N ILE A 88 -14.47 2.52 6.74
CA ILE A 88 -13.52 1.46 7.12
C ILE A 88 -14.23 0.11 7.09
N ASP A 89 -15.43 0.02 7.67
CA ASP A 89 -16.27 -1.18 7.59
C ASP A 89 -16.53 -1.58 6.12
N SER A 90 -16.77 -0.59 5.27
CA SER A 90 -17.02 -0.82 3.84
C SER A 90 -15.77 -1.34 3.12
N VAL A 91 -14.59 -0.79 3.40
CA VAL A 91 -13.30 -1.23 2.85
C VAL A 91 -13.03 -2.69 3.20
N VAL A 92 -13.17 -3.07 4.47
CA VAL A 92 -12.82 -4.42 4.93
C VAL A 92 -13.91 -5.45 4.67
N SER A 93 -15.11 -5.03 4.26
CA SER A 93 -16.24 -5.95 4.09
C SER A 93 -15.96 -7.14 3.16
N PRO A 94 -15.26 -7.02 2.00
CA PRO A 94 -14.96 -8.17 1.16
C PRO A 94 -14.02 -9.18 1.83
N LEU A 95 -13.14 -8.70 2.72
CA LEU A 95 -12.21 -9.54 3.47
C LEU A 95 -12.93 -10.30 4.59
N VAL A 96 -13.80 -9.59 5.32
CA VAL A 96 -14.63 -10.16 6.39
C VAL A 96 -15.56 -11.24 5.83
N GLU A 97 -16.28 -10.95 4.73
CA GLU A 97 -17.20 -11.86 4.08
C GLU A 97 -16.53 -13.18 3.65
N LYS A 98 -15.30 -13.10 3.17
CA LYS A 98 -14.52 -14.25 2.70
C LYS A 98 -13.64 -14.88 3.79
N GLY A 99 -13.52 -14.25 4.97
CA GLY A 99 -12.77 -14.75 6.11
C GLY A 99 -11.25 -14.58 6.00
N TYR A 100 -10.78 -13.63 5.18
CA TYR A 100 -9.36 -13.30 5.09
C TYR A 100 -8.88 -12.55 6.33
N SER A 101 -7.62 -12.80 6.72
CA SER A 101 -6.90 -11.94 7.65
C SER A 101 -6.16 -10.85 6.86
N TRP A 102 -6.07 -9.67 7.46
CA TRP A 102 -5.40 -8.53 6.83
C TRP A 102 -4.61 -7.69 7.83
N ALA A 103 -3.73 -6.84 7.31
CA ALA A 103 -3.10 -5.75 8.03
C ALA A 103 -2.97 -4.53 7.13
N SER A 104 -3.09 -3.34 7.71
CA SER A 104 -3.06 -2.07 6.99
C SER A 104 -1.82 -1.25 7.39
N THR A 105 -1.24 -0.52 6.43
CA THR A 105 -0.56 0.74 6.72
C THR A 105 -1.43 1.88 6.22
N TYR A 106 -1.30 3.08 6.80
CA TYR A 106 -2.13 4.21 6.42
C TYR A 106 -1.39 5.14 5.45
N GLY A 107 -2.15 5.71 4.52
CA GLY A 107 -1.66 6.67 3.55
C GLY A 107 -1.98 8.12 3.95
N ASN A 108 -1.72 9.04 3.03
CA ASN A 108 -1.90 10.45 3.30
C ASN A 108 -3.38 10.87 3.35
N HIS A 109 -4.26 10.23 2.60
CA HIS A 109 -5.71 10.48 2.66
C HIS A 109 -6.40 9.84 3.87
N ASP A 110 -5.74 8.91 4.54
CA ASP A 110 -6.24 8.28 5.77
C ASP A 110 -6.06 9.17 7.02
N SER A 111 -5.41 10.33 6.88
CA SER A 111 -5.18 11.30 7.94
C SER A 111 -5.66 12.68 7.50
N GLU A 112 -6.89 13.02 7.91
CA GLU A 112 -7.53 14.26 7.48
C GLU A 112 -8.27 14.94 8.64
N VAL A 113 -8.75 16.17 8.40
CA VAL A 113 -9.42 16.98 9.42
C VAL A 113 -10.60 16.25 10.06
N ASN A 114 -11.29 15.39 9.33
CA ASN A 114 -12.47 14.66 9.79
C ASN A 114 -12.23 13.15 9.95
N LEU A 115 -11.01 12.69 9.76
CA LEU A 115 -10.65 11.28 9.89
C LEU A 115 -9.38 11.15 10.74
N ASN A 116 -9.50 10.54 11.92
CA ASN A 116 -8.39 10.30 12.83
C ASN A 116 -7.85 8.88 12.61
N PRO A 117 -6.58 8.72 12.21
CA PRO A 117 -6.03 7.39 11.98
C PRO A 117 -5.99 6.50 13.23
N GLU A 118 -5.90 7.07 14.45
CA GLU A 118 -5.91 6.28 15.68
C GLU A 118 -7.34 5.94 16.12
N ASP A 119 -8.17 6.96 16.36
CA ASP A 119 -9.49 6.80 16.99
C ASP A 119 -10.57 6.33 16.01
N ASP A 120 -10.42 6.63 14.70
CA ASP A 120 -11.41 6.25 13.71
C ASP A 120 -10.98 4.99 12.95
N MET A 121 -9.74 4.91 12.47
CA MET A 121 -9.30 3.79 11.62
C MET A 121 -8.81 2.59 12.43
N LEU A 122 -7.76 2.77 13.25
CA LEU A 122 -7.17 1.65 13.99
C LEU A 122 -8.15 1.04 14.99
N GLU A 123 -8.93 1.87 15.72
CA GLU A 123 -9.96 1.37 16.62
C GLU A 123 -11.04 0.59 15.85
N GLU A 124 -11.47 1.08 14.67
CA GLU A 124 -12.50 0.41 13.87
C GLU A 124 -11.99 -0.93 13.32
N GLU A 125 -10.79 -0.96 12.74
CA GLU A 125 -10.18 -2.22 12.28
C GLU A 125 -10.01 -3.23 13.41
N ASN A 126 -9.66 -2.78 14.62
CA ASN A 126 -9.46 -3.66 15.79
C ASN A 126 -10.74 -4.30 16.32
N LYS A 127 -11.93 -3.90 15.87
CA LYS A 127 -13.18 -4.60 16.16
C LYS A 127 -13.29 -5.93 15.41
N TYR A 128 -12.54 -6.08 14.33
CA TYR A 128 -12.53 -7.29 13.52
C TYR A 128 -11.45 -8.27 14.00
N THR A 129 -11.88 -9.48 14.33
CA THR A 129 -10.95 -10.53 14.78
C THR A 129 -9.95 -10.97 13.71
N ASN A 130 -10.19 -10.62 12.46
CA ASN A 130 -9.32 -10.94 11.33
C ASN A 130 -8.29 -9.83 11.04
N SER A 131 -8.45 -8.63 11.60
CA SER A 131 -7.44 -7.57 11.51
C SER A 131 -6.22 -7.90 12.33
N LEU A 132 -5.04 -7.69 11.76
CA LEU A 132 -3.73 -7.78 12.41
C LEU A 132 -3.03 -6.42 12.42
N THR A 133 -3.73 -5.35 12.04
CA THR A 133 -3.22 -3.97 12.08
C THR A 133 -2.88 -3.58 13.51
N GLN A 134 -1.70 -3.03 13.72
CA GLN A 134 -1.16 -2.71 15.03
C GLN A 134 -0.46 -1.35 15.05
N SER A 135 -0.11 -0.92 16.25
CA SER A 135 0.75 0.24 16.50
C SER A 135 1.74 -0.14 17.59
N MET A 136 3.03 -0.28 17.24
CA MET A 136 4.12 -0.59 18.18
C MET A 136 4.92 0.65 18.55
N ILE A 137 4.86 1.69 17.72
CA ILE A 137 5.32 3.04 18.00
C ILE A 137 4.36 4.02 17.35
N SER A 138 3.93 5.01 18.08
CA SER A 138 2.94 5.99 17.64
C SER A 138 3.24 7.38 18.21
N GLY A 139 2.43 8.35 17.79
CA GLY A 139 2.48 9.74 18.19
C GLY A 139 2.54 10.68 16.99
N ASP A 140 2.36 11.98 17.23
CA ASP A 140 2.24 13.02 16.21
C ASP A 140 3.36 12.97 15.13
N LYS A 141 4.58 12.60 15.52
CA LYS A 141 5.72 12.49 14.63
C LYS A 141 5.81 11.13 13.97
N ALA A 142 5.60 10.05 14.73
CA ALA A 142 5.76 8.68 14.24
C ALA A 142 4.64 8.26 13.28
N GLY A 143 3.42 8.76 13.46
CA GLY A 143 2.23 8.19 12.85
C GLY A 143 1.69 7.03 13.67
N ILE A 144 0.88 6.16 13.08
CA ILE A 144 0.14 5.13 13.81
C ILE A 144 0.56 3.71 13.42
N THR A 145 0.60 3.40 12.12
CA THR A 145 0.79 2.02 11.64
C THR A 145 2.26 1.65 11.46
N ASN A 146 3.00 1.69 12.58
CA ASN A 146 4.40 1.26 12.63
C ASN A 146 4.51 0.00 13.48
N TYR A 147 4.68 -1.15 12.84
CA TYR A 147 4.71 -2.45 13.49
C TYR A 147 5.32 -3.52 12.60
N TYR A 148 5.48 -4.73 13.13
CA TYR A 148 5.83 -5.89 12.32
C TYR A 148 4.93 -7.10 12.66
N LEU A 149 4.77 -7.99 11.69
CA LEU A 149 4.11 -9.28 11.86
C LEU A 149 5.07 -10.43 11.54
N PRO A 150 5.21 -11.40 12.43
CA PRO A 150 5.98 -12.61 12.14
C PRO A 150 5.15 -13.62 11.36
N VAL A 151 5.77 -14.26 10.37
CA VAL A 151 5.24 -15.43 9.65
C VAL A 151 6.11 -16.62 10.00
N PHE A 152 5.49 -17.76 10.31
CA PHE A 152 6.17 -18.97 10.78
C PHE A 152 6.07 -20.08 9.74
N SER A 153 6.93 -21.07 9.83
CA SER A 153 6.81 -22.30 9.06
C SER A 153 5.50 -23.02 9.38
N HIS A 154 5.06 -23.88 8.47
CA HIS A 154 3.90 -24.75 8.70
C HIS A 154 4.05 -25.56 10.00
N GLY A 155 2.97 -25.64 10.78
CA GLY A 155 2.95 -26.36 12.05
C GLY A 155 3.72 -25.74 13.22
N GLN A 156 4.49 -24.64 13.01
CA GLN A 156 5.19 -23.93 14.07
C GLN A 156 4.25 -23.03 14.89
N THR A 157 4.67 -22.66 16.09
CA THR A 157 3.93 -21.77 16.99
C THR A 157 4.54 -20.38 17.03
N ASN A 158 3.82 -19.42 17.60
CA ASN A 158 4.30 -18.05 17.82
C ASN A 158 5.50 -17.93 18.79
N THR A 159 5.92 -19.04 19.42
CA THR A 159 7.14 -19.11 20.24
C THR A 159 8.36 -19.57 19.47
N SER A 160 8.18 -20.05 18.23
CA SER A 160 9.25 -20.48 17.34
C SER A 160 10.00 -19.29 16.74
N THR A 161 11.12 -19.56 16.06
CA THR A 161 11.79 -18.53 15.24
C THR A 161 10.93 -18.21 14.02
N PRO A 162 10.60 -16.95 13.77
CA PRO A 162 9.92 -16.57 12.53
C PRO A 162 10.74 -16.95 11.29
N THR A 163 10.05 -17.33 10.24
CA THR A 163 10.62 -17.59 8.92
C THR A 163 10.72 -16.31 8.10
N LEU A 164 9.74 -15.40 8.30
CA LEU A 164 9.64 -14.13 7.60
C LEU A 164 9.09 -13.06 8.55
N LEU A 165 9.50 -11.80 8.36
CA LEU A 165 8.89 -10.63 8.99
C LEU A 165 8.24 -9.75 7.92
N LEU A 166 7.05 -9.23 8.24
CA LEU A 166 6.37 -8.20 7.45
C LEU A 166 6.42 -6.89 8.25
N TRP A 167 7.16 -5.93 7.76
CA TRP A 167 7.28 -4.60 8.38
C TRP A 167 6.26 -3.65 7.76
N PHE A 168 5.62 -2.84 8.59
CA PHE A 168 4.65 -1.82 8.20
C PHE A 168 5.11 -0.47 8.73
N PHE A 169 5.12 0.55 7.87
CA PHE A 169 5.57 1.89 8.22
C PHE A 169 4.55 2.94 7.79
N ASP A 170 4.22 3.84 8.69
CA ASP A 170 3.35 4.99 8.42
C ASP A 170 4.17 6.14 7.82
N SER A 171 4.03 6.35 6.51
CA SER A 171 4.67 7.47 5.80
C SER A 171 3.96 8.80 6.04
N LYS A 172 2.81 8.78 6.70
CA LYS A 172 2.01 9.96 7.03
C LYS A 172 1.56 10.76 5.81
N GLY A 173 1.54 12.09 5.93
CA GLY A 173 0.96 13.00 4.96
C GLY A 173 -0.43 13.46 5.39
N GLY A 174 -1.18 14.10 4.51
CA GLY A 174 -2.50 14.65 4.79
C GLY A 174 -2.48 15.76 5.84
N HIS A 175 -3.47 15.78 6.73
CA HIS A 175 -3.66 16.84 7.72
C HIS A 175 -3.78 16.27 9.14
N TYR A 176 -3.43 17.11 10.12
CA TYR A 176 -3.72 16.77 11.52
C TYR A 176 -5.22 16.86 11.79
N TYR A 177 -5.75 15.84 12.44
CA TYR A 177 -7.16 15.76 12.83
C TYR A 177 -7.61 16.97 13.64
N GLN A 178 -8.71 17.62 13.22
CA GLN A 178 -9.34 18.79 13.85
C GLN A 178 -8.38 19.96 14.18
N LYS A 179 -7.21 20.02 13.53
CA LYS A 179 -6.22 21.07 13.77
C LYS A 179 -6.25 22.09 12.63
N GLN A 180 -6.52 23.35 12.99
CA GLN A 180 -6.48 24.48 12.08
C GLN A 180 -5.25 25.33 12.36
N GLY A 181 -4.69 25.93 11.31
CA GLY A 181 -3.64 26.94 11.43
C GLY A 181 -4.18 28.27 11.99
N GLU A 182 -3.29 29.17 12.40
CA GLU A 182 -3.65 30.51 12.91
C GLU A 182 -4.48 31.33 11.92
N THR A 183 -4.35 31.07 10.62
CA THR A 183 -5.08 31.74 9.54
C THR A 183 -6.26 30.95 8.99
N GLY A 184 -6.60 29.80 9.62
CA GLY A 184 -7.78 29.01 9.30
C GLY A 184 -7.60 27.74 8.44
N PRO A 185 -6.59 27.57 7.54
CA PRO A 185 -6.46 26.31 6.83
C PRO A 185 -6.02 25.17 7.73
N ALA A 186 -6.35 23.94 7.35
CA ALA A 186 -5.91 22.73 8.04
C ALA A 186 -4.37 22.64 8.12
N VAL A 187 -3.86 22.11 9.22
CA VAL A 187 -2.41 21.93 9.42
C VAL A 187 -1.95 20.63 8.79
N LYS A 188 -1.03 20.72 7.84
CA LYS A 188 -0.48 19.56 7.14
C LYS A 188 0.46 18.74 8.02
N ARG A 189 0.45 17.43 7.79
CA ARG A 189 1.39 16.49 8.40
C ARG A 189 2.60 16.29 7.48
N PRO A 190 3.81 16.07 8.04
CA PRO A 190 4.94 15.60 7.26
C PRO A 190 4.59 14.32 6.47
N SER A 191 5.09 14.22 5.23
CA SER A 191 4.81 13.11 4.30
C SER A 191 6.02 12.17 4.16
N TRP A 192 6.63 11.78 5.27
CA TRP A 192 7.76 10.85 5.32
C TRP A 192 7.79 10.08 6.64
N ILE A 193 8.48 8.93 6.64
CA ILE A 193 8.71 8.12 7.82
C ILE A 193 9.66 8.88 8.75
N ASP A 194 9.21 9.10 10.00
CA ASP A 194 9.95 9.90 10.98
C ASP A 194 11.19 9.17 11.51
N ASP A 195 12.22 9.94 11.88
CA ASP A 195 13.46 9.41 12.46
C ASP A 195 13.22 8.48 13.65
N SER A 196 12.23 8.78 14.50
CA SER A 196 11.87 7.94 15.64
C SER A 196 11.38 6.55 15.23
N VAL A 197 10.71 6.44 14.07
CA VAL A 197 10.29 5.16 13.50
C VAL A 197 11.51 4.40 12.95
N VAL A 198 12.44 5.10 12.30
CA VAL A 198 13.69 4.51 11.81
C VAL A 198 14.52 3.95 12.97
N GLU A 199 14.66 4.71 14.07
CA GLU A 199 15.35 4.26 15.28
C GLU A 199 14.68 3.04 15.91
N TRP A 200 13.35 3.05 16.01
CA TRP A 200 12.57 1.90 16.49
C TRP A 200 12.77 0.66 15.60
N PHE A 201 12.70 0.83 14.29
CA PHE A 201 12.86 -0.24 13.30
C PHE A 201 14.24 -0.90 13.41
N THR A 202 15.31 -0.11 13.34
CA THR A 202 16.69 -0.61 13.39
C THR A 202 17.00 -1.30 14.71
N LYS A 203 16.54 -0.72 15.83
CA LYS A 203 16.68 -1.31 17.15
C LYS A 203 15.91 -2.63 17.26
N THR A 204 14.64 -2.64 16.84
CA THR A 204 13.79 -3.84 16.92
C THR A 204 14.35 -4.96 16.05
N ASN A 205 14.78 -4.66 14.82
CA ASN A 205 15.41 -5.66 13.94
C ASN A 205 16.68 -6.25 14.57
N SER A 206 17.54 -5.40 15.13
CA SER A 206 18.75 -5.85 15.84
C SER A 206 18.42 -6.75 17.04
N GLU A 207 17.42 -6.40 17.84
CA GLU A 207 16.95 -7.21 18.97
C GLU A 207 16.40 -8.56 18.52
N LEU A 208 15.64 -8.61 17.41
CA LEU A 208 15.12 -9.84 16.84
C LEU A 208 16.26 -10.74 16.32
N ASN A 209 17.21 -10.17 15.57
CA ASN A 209 18.38 -10.91 15.07
C ASN A 209 19.20 -11.48 16.22
N LYS A 210 19.42 -10.71 17.28
CA LYS A 210 20.08 -11.19 18.50
C LYS A 210 19.30 -12.30 19.20
N LYS A 211 17.98 -12.14 19.34
CA LYS A 211 17.09 -13.12 19.97
C LYS A 211 17.11 -14.47 19.27
N TYR A 212 17.11 -14.44 17.93
CA TYR A 212 17.01 -15.66 17.12
C TYR A 212 18.34 -16.15 16.57
N GLY A 213 19.44 -15.41 16.80
CA GLY A 213 20.79 -15.76 16.37
C GLY A 213 21.02 -15.74 14.86
N LYS A 214 20.13 -15.11 14.09
CA LYS A 214 20.20 -14.95 12.62
C LYS A 214 19.40 -13.75 12.17
N ALA A 215 19.75 -13.21 10.99
CA ALA A 215 18.87 -12.30 10.27
C ALA A 215 17.64 -13.05 9.77
N ILE A 216 16.47 -12.43 9.91
CA ILE A 216 15.21 -12.99 9.45
C ILE A 216 14.84 -12.32 8.12
N PRO A 217 14.56 -13.10 7.05
CA PRO A 217 14.04 -12.54 5.80
C PRO A 217 12.83 -11.64 6.04
N SER A 218 12.70 -10.55 5.29
CA SER A 218 11.60 -9.63 5.53
C SER A 218 11.14 -8.87 4.30
N LEU A 219 9.90 -8.37 4.34
CA LEU A 219 9.29 -7.43 3.39
C LEU A 219 8.92 -6.16 4.16
N ALA A 220 8.92 -5.02 3.47
CA ALA A 220 8.51 -3.72 4.01
C ALA A 220 7.34 -3.15 3.22
N PHE A 221 6.33 -2.64 3.91
CA PHE A 221 5.14 -1.99 3.33
C PHE A 221 5.04 -0.57 3.86
N TYR A 222 4.90 0.38 2.98
CA TYR A 222 4.70 1.81 3.27
C TYR A 222 3.96 2.47 2.12
N HIS A 223 3.16 3.50 2.38
CA HIS A 223 2.29 4.05 1.34
C HIS A 223 3.05 4.96 0.37
N ILE A 224 3.64 6.07 0.87
CA ILE A 224 4.33 7.02 0.00
C ILE A 224 5.70 6.48 -0.40
N PRO A 225 6.03 6.39 -1.71
CA PRO A 225 7.26 5.79 -2.18
C PRO A 225 8.51 6.54 -1.69
N ALA A 226 9.62 5.83 -1.55
CA ALA A 226 10.91 6.43 -1.20
C ALA A 226 11.52 7.20 -2.39
N HIS A 227 12.34 8.20 -2.09
CA HIS A 227 12.95 9.08 -3.12
C HIS A 227 13.84 8.31 -4.10
N ALA A 228 14.38 7.17 -3.72
CA ALA A 228 15.12 6.29 -4.62
C ALA A 228 14.31 5.85 -5.85
N MET A 229 12.98 5.75 -5.76
CA MET A 229 12.11 5.41 -6.88
C MET A 229 12.04 6.56 -7.90
N LEU A 230 11.93 7.81 -7.43
CA LEU A 230 12.00 8.99 -8.31
C LEU A 230 13.38 9.10 -8.98
N GLU A 231 14.45 8.94 -8.22
CA GLU A 231 15.81 9.01 -8.74
C GLU A 231 16.05 7.98 -9.85
N HIS A 232 15.59 6.73 -9.63
CA HIS A 232 15.68 5.68 -10.66
C HIS A 232 14.87 6.04 -11.89
N GLN A 233 13.62 6.49 -11.72
CA GLN A 233 12.75 6.88 -12.84
C GLN A 233 13.36 8.00 -13.68
N GLN A 234 14.01 9.00 -13.04
CA GLN A 234 14.56 10.18 -13.71
C GLN A 234 15.93 9.93 -14.35
N THR A 235 16.77 9.11 -13.73
CA THR A 235 18.17 8.93 -14.19
C THR A 235 18.34 7.71 -15.08
N LYS A 236 17.70 6.60 -14.79
CA LYS A 236 17.77 5.34 -15.56
C LYS A 236 16.59 5.18 -16.49
N GLY A 237 15.44 5.73 -16.11
CA GLY A 237 14.17 5.47 -16.77
C GLY A 237 13.64 4.06 -16.47
N ILE A 238 12.34 3.88 -16.71
CA ILE A 238 11.69 2.58 -16.55
C ILE A 238 11.69 1.85 -17.89
N ASN A 239 12.50 0.79 -17.98
CA ASN A 239 12.55 -0.05 -19.16
C ASN A 239 11.46 -1.13 -19.06
N PRO A 240 10.45 -1.14 -19.94
CA PRO A 240 9.32 -2.06 -19.85
C PRO A 240 9.70 -3.55 -19.98
N HIS A 241 10.91 -3.85 -20.45
CA HIS A 241 11.41 -5.22 -20.55
C HIS A 241 12.28 -5.65 -19.36
N LEU A 242 12.80 -4.72 -18.57
CA LEU A 242 13.56 -5.01 -17.35
C LEU A 242 12.71 -4.77 -16.09
N ASN A 243 11.78 -3.83 -16.18
CA ASN A 243 10.89 -3.39 -15.11
C ASN A 243 9.45 -3.41 -15.64
N PRO A 244 8.89 -4.61 -15.96
CA PRO A 244 7.56 -4.66 -16.55
C PRO A 244 6.52 -4.07 -15.59
N GLY A 245 5.65 -3.25 -16.16
CA GLY A 245 4.63 -2.54 -15.43
C GLY A 245 4.22 -1.25 -16.13
N VAL A 246 3.23 -0.59 -15.57
CA VAL A 246 2.76 0.73 -16.01
C VAL A 246 3.65 1.79 -15.38
N ASN A 247 4.06 2.80 -16.17
CA ASN A 247 4.82 3.98 -15.76
C ASN A 247 4.29 5.19 -16.51
N LEU A 248 3.20 5.78 -16.02
CA LEU A 248 2.48 6.86 -16.69
C LEU A 248 2.44 8.16 -15.91
N GLU A 249 3.03 8.18 -14.73
CA GLU A 249 3.19 9.43 -13.97
C GLU A 249 4.55 9.51 -13.30
N ARG A 250 4.94 10.76 -12.99
CA ARG A 250 6.15 11.01 -12.23
C ARG A 250 5.96 10.54 -10.79
N VAL A 251 6.96 9.86 -10.25
CA VAL A 251 7.00 9.48 -8.84
C VAL A 251 6.88 10.72 -7.95
N ASN A 252 5.98 10.67 -6.98
CA ASN A 252 5.78 11.68 -5.93
C ASN A 252 6.24 11.10 -4.58
N PRO A 253 7.54 11.17 -4.25
CA PRO A 253 8.10 10.45 -3.11
C PRO A 253 7.94 11.21 -1.80
N GLN A 254 8.29 10.54 -0.71
CA GLN A 254 8.37 11.11 0.63
C GLN A 254 9.15 12.43 0.64
N GLY A 255 8.68 13.40 1.44
CA GLY A 255 9.32 14.70 1.59
C GLY A 255 9.11 15.66 0.42
N THR A 256 8.21 15.34 -0.53
CA THR A 256 7.87 16.21 -1.67
C THR A 256 6.43 16.72 -1.62
N GLY A 257 5.92 17.21 -2.73
CA GLY A 257 4.61 17.83 -2.81
C GLY A 257 4.64 19.26 -2.27
N GLU A 258 4.12 19.48 -1.08
CA GLU A 258 4.15 20.77 -0.41
C GLU A 258 5.42 21.05 0.39
N TRP A 259 6.31 20.07 0.45
CA TRP A 259 7.59 20.15 1.12
C TRP A 259 8.71 20.32 0.09
N THR A 260 9.74 21.08 0.45
CA THR A 260 11.00 21.05 -0.30
C THR A 260 11.80 19.86 0.17
N TYR A 261 12.14 18.96 -0.74
CA TYR A 261 12.95 17.80 -0.41
C TYR A 261 14.37 18.23 -0.01
N ASP A 262 14.80 17.75 1.14
CA ASP A 262 16.12 17.97 1.74
C ASP A 262 16.58 16.68 2.47
N GLY A 263 16.34 15.53 1.84
CA GLY A 263 16.76 14.24 2.38
C GLY A 263 15.92 13.69 3.52
N GLN A 264 14.65 14.04 3.63
CA GLN A 264 13.77 13.65 4.74
C GLN A 264 13.67 12.13 4.93
N ASP A 265 13.71 11.35 3.84
CA ASP A 265 13.61 9.89 3.87
C ASP A 265 14.98 9.16 3.75
N VAL A 266 16.09 9.91 3.70
CA VAL A 266 17.45 9.32 3.56
C VAL A 266 17.74 8.33 4.68
N LYS A 267 17.42 8.66 5.93
CA LYS A 267 17.64 7.74 7.06
C LYS A 267 16.78 6.48 6.95
N PHE A 268 15.56 6.60 6.46
CA PHE A 268 14.69 5.44 6.23
C PHE A 268 15.26 4.56 5.12
N MET A 269 15.66 5.14 3.99
CA MET A 269 16.29 4.41 2.90
C MET A 269 17.59 3.72 3.35
N ASP A 270 18.43 4.42 4.14
CA ASP A 270 19.64 3.85 4.72
C ASP A 270 19.34 2.66 5.63
N ALA A 271 18.32 2.78 6.47
CA ALA A 271 17.88 1.68 7.34
C ALA A 271 17.38 0.47 6.53
N LEU A 272 16.67 0.68 5.43
CA LEU A 272 16.27 -0.41 4.53
C LEU A 272 17.49 -1.14 3.95
N LEU A 273 18.51 -0.38 3.49
CA LEU A 273 19.74 -0.95 2.92
C LEU A 273 20.56 -1.75 3.94
N HIS A 274 20.58 -1.31 5.20
CA HIS A 274 21.32 -1.98 6.27
C HIS A 274 20.52 -3.05 7.03
N THR A 275 19.26 -3.28 6.66
CA THR A 275 18.45 -4.37 7.22
C THR A 275 18.79 -5.67 6.51
N GLU A 276 19.65 -6.48 7.14
CA GLU A 276 20.01 -7.80 6.62
C GLU A 276 18.77 -8.68 6.48
N GLY A 277 18.62 -9.32 5.32
CA GLY A 277 17.47 -10.17 5.01
C GLY A 277 16.26 -9.43 4.44
N LEU A 278 16.30 -8.11 4.30
CA LEU A 278 15.21 -7.38 3.62
C LEU A 278 15.24 -7.67 2.12
N ILE A 279 14.15 -8.25 1.60
CA ILE A 279 14.01 -8.71 0.22
C ILE A 279 13.48 -7.59 -0.67
N ALA A 280 12.43 -6.91 -0.22
CA ALA A 280 11.77 -5.87 -0.99
C ALA A 280 10.98 -4.89 -0.12
N GLY A 281 10.82 -3.65 -0.64
CA GLY A 281 9.86 -2.66 -0.18
C GLY A 281 8.73 -2.47 -1.18
N PHE A 282 7.50 -2.27 -0.67
CA PHE A 282 6.29 -2.08 -1.47
C PHE A 282 5.60 -0.78 -1.09
N SER A 283 5.23 0.02 -2.11
CA SER A 283 4.55 1.32 -1.94
C SER A 283 3.35 1.46 -2.87
N GLY A 284 2.45 2.40 -2.56
CA GLY A 284 1.32 2.85 -3.36
C GLY A 284 1.44 4.30 -3.77
N HIS A 285 0.38 5.11 -3.57
CA HIS A 285 0.34 6.56 -3.70
C HIS A 285 0.27 7.08 -5.15
N ASP A 286 1.12 6.57 -6.03
CA ASP A 286 1.17 7.00 -7.44
C ASP A 286 0.30 6.05 -8.28
N HIS A 287 -0.95 6.45 -8.56
CA HIS A 287 -2.01 5.60 -9.12
C HIS A 287 -1.73 5.04 -10.51
N GLN A 288 -0.76 5.61 -11.23
CA GLN A 288 -0.45 5.24 -12.61
C GLN A 288 0.92 4.58 -12.76
N ASN A 289 1.46 4.05 -11.64
CA ASN A 289 2.68 3.28 -11.60
C ASN A 289 2.42 1.90 -10.96
N ASP A 290 3.02 0.82 -11.52
CA ASP A 290 2.95 -0.52 -10.92
C ASP A 290 4.20 -1.39 -11.22
N TRP A 291 5.33 -0.74 -11.47
CA TRP A 291 6.60 -1.38 -11.77
C TRP A 291 7.42 -1.69 -10.51
N CYS A 292 8.37 -2.63 -10.66
CA CYS A 292 9.43 -2.90 -9.69
C CYS A 292 10.80 -2.56 -10.27
N PHE A 293 11.77 -2.28 -9.41
CA PHE A 293 13.17 -2.15 -9.82
C PHE A 293 14.12 -2.62 -8.72
N LYS A 294 15.35 -2.91 -9.12
CA LYS A 294 16.45 -3.20 -8.21
C LYS A 294 17.27 -1.91 -8.02
N TRP A 295 17.31 -1.40 -6.78
CA TRP A 295 18.01 -0.16 -6.50
C TRP A 295 19.50 -0.38 -6.36
N ASN A 296 20.25 0.03 -7.40
CA ASN A 296 21.71 0.04 -7.48
C ASN A 296 22.28 1.43 -7.81
N GLY A 297 21.43 2.47 -7.81
CA GLY A 297 21.81 3.85 -8.10
C GLY A 297 22.22 4.61 -6.83
N SER A 298 22.86 5.75 -7.01
CA SER A 298 23.13 6.70 -5.93
C SER A 298 22.03 7.74 -5.88
N LEU A 299 21.68 8.19 -4.69
CA LEU A 299 20.78 9.31 -4.48
C LEU A 299 21.54 10.60 -4.71
N VAL A 300 21.07 11.44 -5.63
CA VAL A 300 21.72 12.73 -5.95
C VAL A 300 21.72 13.62 -4.72
N ASP A 301 22.85 14.31 -4.51
CA ASP A 301 23.11 15.22 -3.39
C ASP A 301 23.09 14.57 -1.99
N HIS A 302 23.04 13.23 -1.91
CA HIS A 302 23.13 12.48 -0.67
C HIS A 302 24.14 11.34 -0.79
N ASP A 303 24.92 11.10 0.25
CA ASP A 303 25.92 10.00 0.30
C ASP A 303 25.21 8.67 0.62
N LEU A 304 24.32 8.25 -0.31
CA LEU A 304 23.58 7.00 -0.19
C LEU A 304 23.50 6.29 -1.54
N THR A 305 23.89 5.02 -1.55
CA THR A 305 23.88 4.18 -2.76
C THR A 305 23.14 2.87 -2.49
N GLY A 306 22.25 2.50 -3.38
CA GLY A 306 21.50 1.24 -3.30
C GLY A 306 22.41 0.01 -3.36
N ASN A 307 22.03 -1.03 -2.64
CA ASN A 307 22.76 -2.31 -2.52
C ASN A 307 22.12 -3.45 -3.31
N GLY A 308 21.12 -3.14 -4.15
CA GLY A 308 20.36 -4.13 -4.90
C GLY A 308 19.04 -4.54 -4.25
N ILE A 309 18.55 -3.81 -3.24
CA ILE A 309 17.20 -4.03 -2.71
C ILE A 309 16.16 -3.83 -3.80
N ASN A 310 15.12 -4.66 -3.80
CA ASN A 310 13.99 -4.49 -4.70
C ASN A 310 12.99 -3.48 -4.12
N MET A 311 12.49 -2.59 -4.97
CA MET A 311 11.41 -1.65 -4.64
C MET A 311 10.30 -1.76 -5.67
N CYS A 312 9.08 -1.91 -5.22
CA CYS A 312 7.91 -2.16 -6.05
C CYS A 312 6.78 -1.18 -5.72
N TYR A 313 6.08 -0.73 -6.75
CA TYR A 313 4.72 -0.23 -6.56
C TYR A 313 3.74 -1.38 -6.43
N GLY A 314 2.64 -1.18 -5.72
CA GLY A 314 1.45 -2.00 -5.87
C GLY A 314 0.67 -1.66 -7.14
N ARG A 315 -0.65 -1.72 -7.08
CA ARG A 315 -1.53 -1.31 -8.17
C ARG A 315 -2.76 -0.65 -7.58
N HIS A 316 -3.07 0.56 -8.07
CA HIS A 316 -4.30 1.27 -7.72
C HIS A 316 -5.51 0.34 -7.80
N THR A 317 -6.11 0.03 -6.66
CA THR A 317 -7.20 -0.94 -6.53
C THR A 317 -8.57 -0.26 -6.60
N GLY A 318 -8.69 0.91 -5.99
CA GLY A 318 -9.94 1.64 -5.85
C GLY A 318 -10.39 2.38 -7.11
N TYR A 319 -11.68 2.63 -7.20
CA TYR A 319 -12.26 3.51 -8.21
C TYR A 319 -12.30 4.98 -7.76
N GLY A 320 -12.05 5.26 -6.50
CA GLY A 320 -11.79 6.61 -5.98
C GLY A 320 -10.42 7.14 -6.42
N GLY A 321 -10.08 8.35 -6.00
CA GLY A 321 -8.86 9.01 -6.42
C GLY A 321 -8.87 9.38 -7.91
N TYR A 322 -7.68 9.42 -8.51
CA TYR A 322 -7.47 9.80 -9.90
C TYR A 322 -6.99 8.63 -10.77
N GLY A 323 -6.90 8.88 -12.09
CA GLY A 323 -6.44 7.90 -13.07
C GLY A 323 -7.57 7.01 -13.60
N ASN A 324 -7.34 6.44 -14.79
CA ASN A 324 -8.33 5.66 -15.54
C ASN A 324 -7.79 4.29 -15.99
N LEU A 325 -6.72 3.82 -15.38
CA LEU A 325 -6.18 2.49 -15.65
C LEU A 325 -7.12 1.40 -15.12
N ALA A 326 -7.07 0.21 -15.71
CA ALA A 326 -7.69 -0.97 -15.15
C ALA A 326 -7.23 -1.17 -13.70
N ARG A 327 -8.16 -1.42 -12.80
CA ARG A 327 -7.88 -1.60 -11.37
C ARG A 327 -7.29 -2.99 -11.13
N GLY A 328 -6.54 -3.11 -10.04
CA GLY A 328 -5.88 -4.38 -9.75
C GLY A 328 -5.34 -4.46 -8.33
N GLY A 329 -4.56 -5.47 -8.06
CA GLY A 329 -3.82 -5.64 -6.82
C GLY A 329 -2.54 -6.42 -7.07
N ARG A 330 -1.47 -6.06 -6.37
CA ARG A 330 -0.21 -6.79 -6.46
C ARG A 330 -0.31 -8.10 -5.69
N GLN A 331 0.28 -9.11 -6.25
CA GLN A 331 0.41 -10.43 -5.66
C GLN A 331 1.88 -10.68 -5.33
N ILE A 332 2.15 -11.31 -4.20
CA ILE A 332 3.50 -11.68 -3.75
C ILE A 332 3.43 -13.13 -3.28
N LEU A 333 4.10 -14.02 -3.99
CA LEU A 333 4.21 -15.43 -3.64
C LEU A 333 5.62 -15.70 -3.14
N LEU A 334 5.70 -16.27 -1.95
CA LEU A 334 6.94 -16.55 -1.23
C LEU A 334 7.12 -18.05 -1.07
N HIS A 335 8.34 -18.54 -1.26
CA HIS A 335 8.75 -19.91 -1.06
C HIS A 335 9.70 -19.99 0.13
N GLU A 336 9.31 -20.73 1.17
CA GLU A 336 10.00 -20.77 2.47
C GLU A 336 11.48 -21.15 2.37
N ASP A 337 11.79 -22.09 1.48
CA ASP A 337 13.13 -22.64 1.29
C ASP A 337 14.08 -21.73 0.51
N ASN A 338 13.56 -20.68 -0.17
CA ASN A 338 14.38 -19.81 -1.02
C ASN A 338 13.88 -18.35 -1.07
N LEU A 339 13.48 -17.79 0.05
CA LEU A 339 12.86 -16.44 0.14
C LEU A 339 13.63 -15.34 -0.59
N ALA A 340 14.95 -15.35 -0.51
CA ALA A 340 15.79 -14.29 -1.10
C ALA A 340 15.90 -14.37 -2.64
N ASN A 341 15.61 -15.53 -3.25
CA ASN A 341 15.83 -15.75 -4.66
C ASN A 341 14.63 -16.30 -5.41
N ASP A 342 13.51 -16.50 -4.72
CA ASP A 342 12.29 -17.05 -5.29
C ASP A 342 11.04 -16.34 -4.74
N THR A 343 11.08 -15.00 -4.74
CA THR A 343 9.92 -14.17 -4.43
C THR A 343 9.28 -13.73 -5.72
N GLU A 344 8.18 -14.38 -6.10
CA GLU A 344 7.41 -14.03 -7.28
C GLU A 344 6.45 -12.87 -7.00
N THR A 345 6.26 -11.98 -7.97
CA THR A 345 5.27 -10.92 -7.84
C THR A 345 4.66 -10.57 -9.20
N TRP A 346 3.36 -10.27 -9.20
CA TRP A 346 2.60 -9.87 -10.39
C TRP A 346 1.44 -8.96 -10.03
N ILE A 347 0.81 -8.38 -11.05
CA ILE A 347 -0.44 -7.63 -10.90
C ILE A 347 -1.60 -8.49 -11.38
N ARG A 348 -2.60 -8.69 -10.52
CA ARG A 348 -3.91 -9.24 -10.90
C ARG A 348 -4.87 -8.10 -11.17
N LEU A 349 -5.44 -8.06 -12.36
CA LEU A 349 -6.38 -7.01 -12.77
C LEU A 349 -7.84 -7.39 -12.45
N GLU A 350 -8.71 -6.39 -12.48
CA GLU A 350 -10.15 -6.50 -12.21
C GLU A 350 -10.92 -7.39 -13.19
N ASP A 351 -10.40 -7.60 -14.39
CA ASP A 351 -10.94 -8.55 -15.37
C ASP A 351 -10.50 -10.00 -15.13
N GLY A 352 -9.64 -10.21 -14.12
CA GLY A 352 -9.07 -11.50 -13.76
C GLY A 352 -7.79 -11.87 -14.53
N SER A 353 -7.30 -11.04 -15.43
CA SER A 353 -6.00 -11.26 -16.10
C SER A 353 -4.83 -10.93 -15.17
N ALA A 354 -3.63 -11.46 -15.48
CA ALA A 354 -2.38 -11.17 -14.79
C ALA A 354 -1.38 -10.53 -15.73
N GLN A 355 -0.56 -9.61 -15.19
CA GLN A 355 0.51 -8.95 -15.93
C GLN A 355 1.70 -8.64 -15.03
N ALA A 356 2.81 -8.18 -15.64
CA ALA A 356 4.03 -7.76 -14.93
C ALA A 356 4.55 -8.82 -13.95
N HIS A 357 4.52 -10.10 -14.35
CA HIS A 357 5.02 -11.20 -13.52
C HIS A 357 6.54 -11.22 -13.58
N VAL A 358 7.17 -11.11 -12.41
CA VAL A 358 8.62 -11.14 -12.23
C VAL A 358 8.99 -11.97 -11.01
N THR A 359 10.22 -12.48 -10.98
CA THR A 359 10.83 -13.07 -9.79
C THR A 359 11.90 -12.12 -9.25
N LEU A 360 11.74 -11.66 -8.01
CA LEU A 360 12.69 -10.81 -7.32
C LEU A 360 13.85 -11.67 -6.79
N ASN A 361 14.84 -11.89 -7.63
CA ASN A 361 16.00 -12.73 -7.37
C ASN A 361 17.31 -11.99 -7.67
N THR A 362 18.44 -12.69 -7.67
CA THR A 362 19.76 -12.09 -7.94
C THR A 362 19.90 -11.54 -9.35
N THR A 363 19.18 -12.09 -10.34
CA THR A 363 19.23 -11.68 -11.75
C THR A 363 18.15 -10.65 -12.11
N TYR A 364 17.19 -10.37 -11.24
CA TYR A 364 16.16 -9.35 -11.46
C TYR A 364 16.78 -8.00 -11.83
N GLY A 365 16.23 -7.35 -12.86
CA GLY A 365 16.78 -6.12 -13.46
C GLY A 365 17.80 -6.39 -14.57
N GLN A 366 18.16 -7.66 -14.83
CA GLN A 366 18.95 -8.12 -15.98
C GLN A 366 18.13 -9.08 -16.86
N ASP A 367 17.13 -9.73 -16.29
CA ASP A 367 16.21 -10.61 -16.99
C ASP A 367 15.30 -9.81 -17.92
N THR A 368 14.87 -10.43 -19.02
CA THR A 368 13.99 -9.79 -20.00
C THR A 368 12.58 -10.35 -19.89
N TYR A 369 11.62 -9.47 -19.70
CA TYR A 369 10.19 -9.77 -19.55
C TYR A 369 9.38 -9.23 -20.72
N PRO A 370 8.18 -9.78 -20.98
CA PRO A 370 7.22 -9.15 -21.87
C PRO A 370 6.81 -7.76 -21.36
N ALA A 371 6.85 -6.76 -22.27
CA ALA A 371 6.34 -5.44 -21.92
C ALA A 371 4.83 -5.50 -21.63
N VAL A 372 4.40 -4.79 -20.58
CA VAL A 372 2.98 -4.65 -20.28
C VAL A 372 2.36 -3.67 -21.27
N THR A 373 1.31 -4.11 -21.96
CA THR A 373 0.47 -3.20 -22.73
C THR A 373 -0.49 -2.52 -21.77
N ASN A 374 -0.54 -1.17 -21.79
CA ASN A 374 -1.46 -0.39 -20.98
C ASN A 374 -2.87 -0.96 -21.12
N GLY A 375 -3.35 -1.67 -20.12
CA GLY A 375 -4.74 -2.07 -20.01
C GLY A 375 -5.60 -0.83 -19.74
N ALA A 376 -5.72 0.07 -20.73
CA ALA A 376 -6.70 1.11 -20.69
C ALA A 376 -8.06 0.43 -20.73
N GLY A 377 -8.82 0.50 -19.63
CA GLY A 377 -10.24 0.23 -19.67
C GLY A 377 -10.82 0.98 -20.85
N LYS A 378 -11.71 0.38 -21.63
CA LYS A 378 -12.39 1.07 -22.73
C LYS A 378 -12.91 2.40 -22.20
N PRO A 379 -12.55 3.55 -22.81
CA PRO A 379 -13.12 4.80 -22.36
C PRO A 379 -14.64 4.69 -22.51
N ASP A 380 -15.36 4.96 -21.42
CA ASP A 380 -16.80 5.20 -21.52
C ASP A 380 -16.99 6.30 -22.57
N SER A 381 -17.71 5.99 -23.63
CA SER A 381 -17.92 6.89 -24.75
C SER A 381 -18.72 8.09 -24.29
N LEU A 382 -18.02 9.15 -23.88
CA LEU A 382 -18.64 10.46 -23.75
C LEU A 382 -18.73 11.09 -25.15
N PRO A 383 -19.86 11.66 -25.55
CA PRO A 383 -19.98 12.31 -26.85
C PRO A 383 -19.10 13.56 -26.87
N CYS A 384 -18.26 13.61 -27.90
CA CYS A 384 -17.38 14.73 -28.19
C CYS A 384 -18.21 15.96 -28.56
N SER A 385 -18.48 16.87 -27.61
CA SER A 385 -18.99 18.21 -27.90
C SER A 385 -17.81 19.17 -28.00
N TRP A 386 -17.40 19.48 -29.21
CA TRP A 386 -16.43 20.51 -29.50
C TRP A 386 -17.00 21.89 -29.18
N LEU A 387 -16.60 22.49 -28.10
CA LEU A 387 -16.79 23.95 -27.90
C LEU A 387 -15.55 24.67 -28.37
N TRP A 388 -15.70 25.32 -29.51
CA TRP A 388 -14.76 26.33 -30.00
C TRP A 388 -14.78 27.55 -29.06
N VAL A 389 -13.63 27.89 -28.45
CA VAL A 389 -13.43 29.15 -27.75
C VAL A 389 -12.65 30.07 -28.72
N PRO A 390 -13.18 31.20 -29.13
CA PRO A 390 -12.44 32.15 -29.99
C PRO A 390 -11.37 32.88 -29.19
N LEU A 391 -10.17 32.89 -29.74
CA LEU A 391 -9.04 33.72 -29.28
C LEU A 391 -9.40 35.21 -29.44
N MET A 392 -9.62 35.94 -28.36
CA MET A 392 -9.65 37.39 -28.39
C MET A 392 -8.21 37.94 -28.36
N MET A 393 -7.77 38.51 -29.48
CA MET A 393 -6.60 39.37 -29.57
C MET A 393 -6.85 40.71 -28.86
N PHE A 394 -6.08 41.02 -27.85
CA PHE A 394 -5.98 42.37 -27.32
C PHE A 394 -4.93 43.15 -28.10
N SER A 395 -5.39 44.08 -28.95
CA SER A 395 -4.56 45.11 -29.57
C SER A 395 -4.17 46.17 -28.53
N ARG A 396 -2.88 46.47 -28.48
CA ARG A 396 -2.32 47.59 -27.73
C ARG A 396 -2.81 48.91 -28.34
N TRP A 397 -3.26 49.82 -27.51
CA TRP A 397 -3.23 51.27 -27.80
C TRP A 397 -2.27 51.98 -26.85
N LYS A 398 -1.31 52.69 -27.45
CA LYS A 398 -0.48 53.73 -26.82
C LYS A 398 -1.29 55.01 -26.73
N MET A 399 -1.29 55.69 -25.61
CA MET A 399 -0.97 57.11 -25.39
C MET A 399 -0.69 57.31 -23.91
#